data_c2e63562e64e5303a187c212de27923c
#
_entry.id   c2e63562e64e5303a187c212de27923c
#
_cell.length_a   1.000
_cell.length_b   1.000
_cell.length_c   1.000
_cell.angle_alpha   90.00
_cell.angle_beta   90.00
_cell.angle_gamma   90.00
#
_symmetry.space_group_name_H-M   'P 1'
#
loop_
_entity.id
_entity.type
_entity.pdbx_description
1 polymer ?
#
loop_
_entity_poly.entity_id
_entity_poly.type
_entity_poly.pdbx_seq_one_letter_code
_entity_poly.pdbx_strand_id
1 'polypeptide(L)'
;WSKNQSEEIRIPGKTVMFLDRVIDVTDEYREVLKNFEKDDGTIPYTSRRANSVIEKKYAKKGFEASCAAMLRGNKYYLFYYKVYEDVRLVAAPPTCFGAFGKDTDNWSWPQHKGDFAMYRVYGDKDGNPAKYSPNNQPITPKYVLPVSTAGIKEGDYAMVLGYPGSTARYTPSFGISEKINITNPAMIKVRDTKLAILREAMNADEKINIQYASKYFMNSNYWKYAIGECEYTKKYDVVGIKTAEEAKLTAWINADPTRKAKYGNLIEELRACYAFAAPYMATGIYHREAIVNGADLTRLAMRFKGFESTMEKKGCCVLHKDCAQCKNLRHFCEQYFKDYDEQVDRKIFTAM
;
A
#
# COMPACT_ATOMS: atom_id res chain seq x y z
N TRP A 1 4.36 -15.66 -24.41
CA TRP A 1 5.63 -15.09 -24.91
C TRP A 1 5.44 -14.55 -26.33
N SER A 2 5.56 -13.23 -26.49
CA SER A 2 5.53 -12.60 -27.82
C SER A 2 6.86 -12.78 -28.53
N LYS A 3 6.83 -13.25 -29.78
CA LYS A 3 8.04 -13.43 -30.61
C LYS A 3 8.44 -12.14 -31.34
N ASN A 4 7.46 -11.26 -31.55
CA ASN A 4 7.67 -9.96 -32.20
C ASN A 4 6.65 -8.94 -31.67
N GLN A 5 6.81 -7.68 -32.07
CA GLN A 5 5.98 -6.57 -31.56
C GLN A 5 4.49 -6.69 -31.92
N SER A 6 4.14 -7.37 -33.00
CA SER A 6 2.73 -7.55 -33.40
C SER A 6 1.97 -8.56 -32.53
N GLU A 7 2.69 -9.40 -31.81
CA GLU A 7 2.12 -10.38 -30.88
C GLU A 7 1.99 -9.82 -29.44
N GLU A 8 2.52 -8.64 -29.19
CA GLU A 8 2.45 -8.02 -27.85
C GLU A 8 1.02 -7.58 -27.53
N ILE A 9 0.57 -7.92 -26.34
CA ILE A 9 -0.82 -7.69 -25.92
C ILE A 9 -0.93 -6.31 -25.29
N ARG A 10 -1.70 -5.42 -25.90
CA ARG A 10 -2.04 -4.12 -25.30
C ARG A 10 -2.79 -4.32 -23.99
N ILE A 11 -2.42 -3.56 -22.94
CA ILE A 11 -3.12 -3.54 -21.67
C ILE A 11 -3.77 -2.17 -21.47
N PRO A 12 -5.06 -2.01 -21.77
CA PRO A 12 -5.77 -0.75 -21.61
C PRO A 12 -5.73 -0.27 -20.15
N GLY A 13 -5.45 1.02 -19.95
CA GLY A 13 -5.41 1.63 -18.62
C GLY A 13 -4.13 1.37 -17.81
N LYS A 14 -3.21 0.52 -18.29
CA LYS A 14 -1.90 0.39 -17.65
C LYS A 14 -1.00 1.55 -18.04
N THR A 15 -0.37 2.15 -17.04
CA THR A 15 0.60 3.23 -17.22
C THR A 15 1.95 2.86 -16.63
N VAL A 16 3.00 3.49 -17.14
CA VAL A 16 4.34 3.43 -16.57
C VAL A 16 4.83 4.85 -16.35
N MET A 17 5.34 5.12 -15.15
CA MET A 17 5.81 6.43 -14.73
C MET A 17 7.34 6.40 -14.62
N PHE A 18 8.01 7.27 -15.35
CA PHE A 18 9.46 7.48 -15.24
C PHE A 18 9.74 8.76 -14.47
N LEU A 19 10.44 8.64 -13.37
CA LEU A 19 10.87 9.79 -12.58
C LEU A 19 11.85 10.64 -13.40
N ASP A 20 11.51 11.91 -13.60
CA ASP A 20 12.38 12.88 -14.29
C ASP A 20 13.24 13.65 -13.29
N ARG A 21 12.62 14.18 -12.23
CA ARG A 21 13.32 14.95 -11.18
C ARG A 21 12.51 15.04 -9.90
N VAL A 22 13.22 15.41 -8.83
CA VAL A 22 12.65 15.68 -7.50
C VAL A 22 13.05 17.08 -7.06
N ILE A 23 12.11 17.82 -6.47
CA ILE A 23 12.33 19.16 -5.91
C ILE A 23 11.97 19.14 -4.44
N ASP A 24 12.85 19.66 -3.57
CA ASP A 24 12.52 19.90 -2.16
C ASP A 24 11.61 21.14 -2.08
N VAL A 25 10.38 20.92 -1.61
CA VAL A 25 9.36 21.94 -1.41
C VAL A 25 8.98 22.10 0.06
N THR A 26 9.86 21.67 0.96
CA THR A 26 9.58 21.54 2.40
C THR A 26 9.05 22.82 3.01
N ASP A 27 9.74 23.93 2.81
CA ASP A 27 9.39 25.20 3.47
C ASP A 27 8.07 25.75 2.91
N GLU A 28 7.91 25.72 1.60
CA GLU A 28 6.67 26.13 0.96
C GLU A 28 5.48 25.26 1.35
N TYR A 29 5.67 23.96 1.40
CA TYR A 29 4.61 23.03 1.82
C TYR A 29 4.15 23.30 3.26
N ARG A 30 5.09 23.59 4.17
CA ARG A 30 4.79 23.96 5.56
C ARG A 30 3.96 25.24 5.64
N GLU A 31 4.28 26.25 4.83
CA GLU A 31 3.47 27.47 4.76
C GLU A 31 2.04 27.15 4.27
N VAL A 32 1.90 26.32 3.25
CA VAL A 32 0.57 25.90 2.75
C VAL A 32 -0.20 25.13 3.82
N LEU A 33 0.48 24.29 4.64
CA LEU A 33 -0.17 23.54 5.72
C LEU A 33 -0.79 24.40 6.80
N LYS A 34 -0.26 25.60 7.08
CA LYS A 34 -0.84 26.53 8.07
C LYS A 34 -2.31 26.89 7.72
N ASN A 35 -2.66 26.89 6.43
CA ASN A 35 -4.04 27.12 5.98
C ASN A 35 -5.00 25.95 6.30
N PHE A 36 -4.50 24.86 6.84
CA PHE A 36 -5.26 23.65 7.19
C PHE A 36 -5.13 23.32 8.68
N GLU A 37 -4.79 24.31 9.50
CA GLU A 37 -4.85 24.23 10.95
C GLU A 37 -6.26 23.85 11.40
N LYS A 38 -6.34 22.95 12.37
CA LYS A 38 -7.61 22.53 12.97
C LYS A 38 -8.03 23.49 14.07
N ASP A 39 -9.28 23.37 14.52
CA ASP A 39 -9.87 24.22 15.59
C ASP A 39 -9.10 24.09 16.92
N ASP A 40 -8.38 23.01 17.13
CA ASP A 40 -7.53 22.75 18.30
C ASP A 40 -6.07 23.30 18.16
N GLY A 41 -5.78 24.04 17.10
CA GLY A 41 -4.46 24.56 16.80
C GLY A 41 -3.47 23.54 16.19
N THR A 42 -3.95 22.31 15.92
CA THR A 42 -3.09 21.26 15.35
C THR A 42 -2.93 21.45 13.86
N ILE A 43 -1.70 21.56 13.39
CA ILE A 43 -1.37 21.54 11.95
C ILE A 43 -1.10 20.08 11.52
N PRO A 44 -1.86 19.52 10.55
CA PRO A 44 -1.61 18.18 10.08
C PRO A 44 -0.24 18.09 9.37
N TYR A 45 0.48 17.00 9.54
CA TYR A 45 1.75 16.82 8.82
C TYR A 45 1.58 16.53 7.31
N THR A 46 0.36 16.27 6.83
CA THR A 46 0.04 16.11 5.41
C THR A 46 -1.44 16.42 5.15
N SER A 47 -1.74 16.94 3.96
CA SER A 47 -3.09 17.21 3.51
C SER A 47 -3.20 17.02 1.99
N ARG A 48 -4.22 16.28 1.53
CA ARG A 48 -4.50 16.14 0.09
C ARG A 48 -4.75 17.49 -0.59
N ARG A 49 -5.36 18.44 0.13
CA ARG A 49 -5.60 19.80 -0.39
C ARG A 49 -4.28 20.56 -0.50
N ALA A 50 -3.39 20.46 0.48
CA ALA A 50 -2.07 21.06 0.41
C ALA A 50 -1.24 20.46 -0.74
N ASN A 51 -1.24 19.13 -0.91
CA ASN A 51 -0.61 18.49 -2.07
C ASN A 51 -1.11 19.11 -3.37
N SER A 52 -2.43 19.22 -3.55
CA SER A 52 -3.03 19.77 -4.76
C SER A 52 -2.67 21.25 -5.01
N VAL A 53 -2.44 22.05 -3.97
CA VAL A 53 -1.97 23.45 -4.12
C VAL A 53 -0.56 23.47 -4.72
N ILE A 54 0.36 22.69 -4.15
CA ILE A 54 1.74 22.59 -4.62
C ILE A 54 1.80 21.98 -6.03
N GLU A 55 1.11 20.88 -6.28
CA GLU A 55 1.08 20.20 -7.58
C GLU A 55 0.57 21.13 -8.70
N LYS A 56 -0.47 21.91 -8.43
CA LYS A 56 -1.00 22.91 -9.39
C LYS A 56 -0.03 24.04 -9.64
N LYS A 57 0.61 24.57 -8.59
CA LYS A 57 1.60 25.66 -8.72
C LYS A 57 2.76 25.25 -9.61
N TYR A 58 3.21 24.02 -9.46
CA TYR A 58 4.35 23.45 -10.19
C TYR A 58 3.95 22.63 -11.41
N ALA A 59 2.68 22.67 -11.83
CA ALA A 59 2.23 21.92 -13.00
C ALA A 59 3.05 22.28 -14.24
N LYS A 60 3.53 21.26 -14.95
CA LYS A 60 4.32 21.41 -16.16
C LYS A 60 3.77 20.52 -17.26
N LYS A 61 3.55 21.08 -18.46
CA LYS A 61 3.06 20.31 -19.61
C LYS A 61 3.98 19.11 -19.90
N GLY A 62 3.38 17.94 -20.09
CA GLY A 62 4.09 16.68 -20.39
C GLY A 62 4.61 15.93 -19.15
N PHE A 63 4.31 16.44 -17.95
CA PHE A 63 4.68 15.78 -16.69
C PHE A 63 3.48 15.68 -15.76
N GLU A 64 3.45 14.60 -15.00
CA GLU A 64 2.63 14.50 -13.80
C GLU A 64 3.48 14.93 -12.60
N ALA A 65 2.93 15.85 -11.82
CA ALA A 65 3.55 16.35 -10.59
C ALA A 65 2.85 15.71 -9.40
N SER A 66 3.61 15.12 -8.49
CA SER A 66 3.09 14.48 -7.29
C SER A 66 3.89 14.92 -6.07
N CYS A 67 3.19 15.48 -5.08
CA CYS A 67 3.80 15.92 -3.84
C CYS A 67 3.65 14.86 -2.75
N ALA A 68 4.75 14.54 -2.07
CA ALA A 68 4.76 13.54 -1.00
C ALA A 68 5.47 14.04 0.25
N ALA A 69 4.85 13.77 1.40
CA ALA A 69 5.49 13.93 2.70
C ALA A 69 6.45 12.77 2.96
N MET A 70 7.69 13.08 3.28
CA MET A 70 8.73 12.12 3.62
C MET A 70 9.15 12.29 5.08
N LEU A 71 9.74 11.25 5.66
CA LEU A 71 10.22 11.25 7.04
C LEU A 71 9.15 11.77 8.04
N ARG A 72 7.90 11.32 7.85
CA ARG A 72 6.72 11.72 8.64
C ARG A 72 6.52 13.24 8.74
N GLY A 73 6.67 13.95 7.60
CA GLY A 73 6.46 15.40 7.52
C GLY A 73 7.69 16.25 7.89
N ASN A 74 8.86 15.62 8.06
CA ASN A 74 10.10 16.37 8.21
C ASN A 74 10.61 16.96 6.90
N LYS A 75 10.25 16.32 5.78
CA LYS A 75 10.57 16.76 4.42
C LYS A 75 9.37 16.57 3.49
N TYR A 76 9.28 17.44 2.50
CA TYR A 76 8.27 17.37 1.45
C TYR A 76 8.94 17.52 0.10
N TYR A 77 8.67 16.56 -0.79
CA TYR A 77 9.25 16.55 -2.12
C TYR A 77 8.17 16.54 -3.19
N LEU A 78 8.42 17.28 -4.26
CA LEU A 78 7.63 17.25 -5.47
C LEU A 78 8.37 16.41 -6.51
N PHE A 79 7.71 15.37 -6.97
CA PHE A 79 8.19 14.43 -7.97
C PHE A 79 7.58 14.75 -9.32
N TYR A 80 8.38 14.81 -10.37
CA TYR A 80 7.93 14.93 -11.74
C TYR A 80 8.10 13.61 -12.48
N TYR A 81 7.02 13.14 -13.08
CA TYR A 81 7.01 11.90 -13.84
C TYR A 81 6.62 12.13 -15.30
N LYS A 82 7.30 11.44 -16.22
CA LYS A 82 6.77 11.18 -17.56
C LYS A 82 5.89 9.95 -17.50
N VAL A 83 4.63 10.07 -17.92
CA VAL A 83 3.64 8.99 -17.84
C VAL A 83 3.35 8.46 -19.23
N TYR A 84 3.66 7.20 -19.46
CA TYR A 84 3.39 6.49 -20.72
C TYR A 84 2.15 5.63 -20.57
N GLU A 85 1.23 5.75 -21.53
CA GLU A 85 -0.08 5.08 -21.53
C GLU A 85 -0.14 3.89 -22.51
N ASP A 86 0.81 3.75 -23.42
CA ASP A 86 0.91 2.59 -24.32
C ASP A 86 1.90 1.58 -23.74
N VAL A 87 1.36 0.64 -22.98
CA VAL A 87 2.11 -0.43 -22.35
C VAL A 87 1.59 -1.77 -22.84
N ARG A 88 2.50 -2.62 -23.33
CA ARG A 88 2.15 -3.92 -23.90
C ARG A 88 2.84 -5.05 -23.16
N LEU A 89 2.10 -6.15 -22.96
CA LEU A 89 2.64 -7.36 -22.35
C LEU A 89 3.45 -8.14 -23.40
N VAL A 90 4.70 -8.40 -23.08
CA VAL A 90 5.62 -9.21 -23.87
C VAL A 90 5.58 -10.67 -23.44
N ALA A 91 5.66 -10.88 -22.11
CA ALA A 91 5.69 -12.22 -21.53
C ALA A 91 5.20 -12.24 -20.09
N ALA A 92 4.55 -13.33 -19.74
CA ALA A 92 4.29 -13.74 -18.36
C ALA A 92 4.25 -15.27 -18.30
N PRO A 93 4.73 -15.92 -17.23
CA PRO A 93 4.61 -17.35 -17.10
C PRO A 93 3.15 -17.76 -16.88
N PRO A 94 2.75 -18.99 -17.25
CA PRO A 94 1.46 -19.54 -16.88
C PRO A 94 1.35 -19.66 -15.36
N THR A 95 0.12 -19.60 -14.82
CA THR A 95 -0.13 -19.61 -13.37
C THR A 95 0.47 -20.82 -12.65
N CYS A 96 0.49 -21.99 -13.32
CA CYS A 96 1.09 -23.21 -12.77
C CYS A 96 2.61 -23.10 -12.51
N PHE A 97 3.29 -22.17 -13.20
CA PHE A 97 4.71 -21.85 -12.97
C PHE A 97 4.86 -20.60 -12.12
N GLY A 98 4.15 -19.51 -12.48
CA GLY A 98 4.24 -18.23 -11.78
C GLY A 98 3.82 -18.29 -10.32
N ALA A 99 2.88 -19.17 -9.97
CA ALA A 99 2.36 -19.35 -8.62
C ALA A 99 2.45 -20.82 -8.15
N PHE A 100 3.50 -21.56 -8.53
CA PHE A 100 3.64 -22.98 -8.21
C PHE A 100 3.50 -23.28 -6.71
N GLY A 101 4.20 -22.55 -5.86
CA GLY A 101 4.11 -22.70 -4.39
C GLY A 101 2.84 -22.14 -3.77
N LYS A 102 1.96 -21.52 -4.56
CA LYS A 102 0.68 -20.90 -4.14
C LYS A 102 0.83 -20.09 -2.84
N ASP A 103 -0.20 -20.15 -1.98
CA ASP A 103 -0.19 -19.46 -0.68
C ASP A 103 0.76 -20.13 0.33
N THR A 104 1.09 -21.40 0.15
CA THR A 104 2.00 -22.14 1.06
C THR A 104 3.37 -21.49 1.14
N ASP A 105 3.92 -21.04 0.01
CA ASP A 105 5.25 -20.40 -0.06
C ASP A 105 5.25 -18.92 0.36
N ASN A 106 4.09 -18.30 0.51
CA ASN A 106 4.01 -16.89 0.86
C ASN A 106 4.57 -16.66 2.28
N TRP A 107 5.55 -15.76 2.39
CA TRP A 107 6.34 -15.50 3.61
C TRP A 107 7.12 -16.71 4.14
N SER A 108 7.34 -17.72 3.30
CA SER A 108 8.10 -18.92 3.64
C SER A 108 9.33 -19.06 2.74
N TRP A 109 10.37 -19.69 3.23
CA TRP A 109 11.58 -19.97 2.48
C TRP A 109 11.86 -21.49 2.50
N PRO A 110 12.27 -22.08 1.39
CA PRO A 110 12.44 -21.51 0.03
C PRO A 110 11.09 -21.24 -0.67
N GLN A 111 11.11 -20.32 -1.63
CA GLN A 111 9.95 -20.02 -2.47
C GLN A 111 10.07 -20.70 -3.84
N HIS A 112 8.97 -21.30 -4.32
CA HIS A 112 8.90 -22.00 -5.60
C HIS A 112 7.95 -21.23 -6.54
N LYS A 113 8.41 -20.08 -7.04
CA LYS A 113 7.63 -19.20 -7.91
C LYS A 113 8.49 -18.65 -9.04
N GLY A 114 7.96 -18.70 -10.26
CA GLY A 114 8.46 -17.96 -11.40
C GLY A 114 7.58 -16.74 -11.68
N ASP A 115 7.35 -15.92 -10.65
CA ASP A 115 6.40 -14.79 -10.67
C ASP A 115 7.07 -13.54 -11.27
N PHE A 116 6.93 -13.39 -12.60
CA PHE A 116 7.41 -12.22 -13.32
C PHE A 116 6.48 -11.85 -14.47
N ALA A 117 6.56 -10.61 -14.91
CA ALA A 117 5.95 -10.16 -16.15
C ALA A 117 6.88 -9.18 -16.86
N MET A 118 6.95 -9.28 -18.18
CA MET A 118 7.71 -8.37 -19.02
C MET A 118 6.77 -7.49 -19.81
N TYR A 119 6.99 -6.20 -19.74
CA TYR A 119 6.24 -5.19 -20.48
C TYR A 119 7.16 -4.39 -21.37
N ARG A 120 6.62 -3.92 -22.50
CA ARG A 120 7.29 -2.94 -23.35
C ARG A 120 6.50 -1.64 -23.33
N VAL A 121 7.23 -0.54 -23.19
CA VAL A 121 6.65 0.80 -23.17
C VAL A 121 6.83 1.43 -24.54
N TYR A 122 5.78 2.04 -25.04
CA TYR A 122 5.72 2.68 -26.36
C TYR A 122 5.49 4.18 -26.21
N GLY A 123 6.08 4.93 -27.10
CA GLY A 123 5.88 6.36 -27.27
C GLY A 123 5.58 6.73 -28.73
N ASP A 124 5.43 8.02 -28.99
CA ASP A 124 5.36 8.53 -30.35
C ASP A 124 6.70 8.32 -31.10
N LYS A 125 6.77 8.75 -32.36
CA LYS A 125 7.98 8.64 -33.20
C LYS A 125 9.22 9.30 -32.58
N ASP A 126 9.03 10.26 -31.69
CA ASP A 126 10.09 11.01 -31.00
C ASP A 126 10.37 10.48 -29.58
N GLY A 127 9.72 9.37 -29.18
CA GLY A 127 9.85 8.73 -27.87
C GLY A 127 9.11 9.45 -26.74
N ASN A 128 8.21 10.39 -27.04
CA ASN A 128 7.42 11.05 -26.03
C ASN A 128 6.20 10.22 -25.61
N PRO A 129 5.67 10.47 -24.39
CA PRO A 129 4.42 9.89 -23.96
C PRO A 129 3.27 10.13 -24.95
N ALA A 130 2.59 9.06 -25.33
CA ALA A 130 1.46 9.12 -26.24
C ALA A 130 0.38 8.11 -25.83
N LYS A 131 -0.86 8.37 -26.25
CA LYS A 131 -1.93 7.38 -26.19
C LYS A 131 -1.63 6.25 -27.17
N TYR A 132 -2.25 5.10 -26.94
CA TYR A 132 -2.07 3.96 -27.83
C TYR A 132 -2.29 4.31 -29.31
N SER A 133 -1.33 3.92 -30.11
CA SER A 133 -1.42 3.94 -31.58
C SER A 133 -0.65 2.75 -32.16
N PRO A 134 -1.14 2.14 -33.25
CA PRO A 134 -0.38 1.10 -33.96
C PRO A 134 0.97 1.63 -34.50
N ASN A 135 1.09 2.93 -34.69
CA ASN A 135 2.31 3.60 -35.19
C ASN A 135 3.32 3.97 -34.09
N ASN A 136 2.97 3.77 -32.82
CA ASN A 136 3.89 4.03 -31.73
C ASN A 136 5.09 3.08 -31.78
N GLN A 137 6.25 3.59 -31.35
CA GLN A 137 7.51 2.85 -31.34
C GLN A 137 7.92 2.53 -29.90
N PRO A 138 8.65 1.43 -29.65
CA PRO A 138 9.27 1.20 -28.36
C PRO A 138 10.15 2.37 -27.97
N ILE A 139 10.04 2.84 -26.71
CA ILE A 139 10.92 3.88 -26.23
C ILE A 139 12.36 3.38 -26.07
N THR A 140 13.32 4.26 -26.31
CA THR A 140 14.73 3.98 -26.02
C THR A 140 15.04 4.54 -24.64
N PRO A 141 15.34 3.70 -23.63
CA PRO A 141 15.68 4.17 -22.30
C PRO A 141 17.04 4.86 -22.30
N LYS A 142 17.23 5.84 -21.42
CA LYS A 142 18.53 6.51 -21.24
C LYS A 142 19.62 5.57 -20.73
N TYR A 143 19.22 4.56 -19.97
CA TYR A 143 20.10 3.56 -19.40
C TYR A 143 19.44 2.18 -19.44
N VAL A 144 20.23 1.16 -19.73
CA VAL A 144 19.80 -0.24 -19.72
C VAL A 144 20.62 -0.99 -18.68
N LEU A 145 19.93 -1.68 -17.76
CA LEU A 145 20.59 -2.57 -16.81
C LEU A 145 21.05 -3.84 -17.55
N PRO A 146 22.34 -4.18 -17.56
CA PRO A 146 22.81 -5.41 -18.16
C PRO A 146 22.32 -6.61 -17.35
N VAL A 147 21.96 -7.69 -18.04
CA VAL A 147 21.60 -8.97 -17.43
C VAL A 147 22.84 -9.84 -17.40
N SER A 148 23.33 -10.16 -16.18
CA SER A 148 24.44 -11.10 -16.00
C SER A 148 23.93 -12.54 -15.99
N THR A 149 24.55 -13.40 -16.76
CA THR A 149 24.31 -14.86 -16.76
C THR A 149 25.39 -15.62 -15.99
N ALA A 150 26.37 -14.93 -15.40
CA ALA A 150 27.47 -15.55 -14.64
C ALA A 150 27.00 -16.13 -13.28
N GLY A 151 25.78 -15.80 -12.83
CA GLY A 151 25.27 -16.18 -11.51
C GLY A 151 25.87 -15.31 -10.39
N ILE A 152 25.59 -15.68 -9.16
CA ILE A 152 26.10 -15.07 -7.93
C ILE A 152 26.72 -16.14 -7.05
N LYS A 153 27.69 -15.75 -6.20
CA LYS A 153 28.35 -16.60 -5.21
C LYS A 153 28.06 -16.08 -3.81
N GLU A 154 28.24 -16.91 -2.81
CA GLU A 154 28.16 -16.49 -1.42
C GLU A 154 29.19 -15.37 -1.15
N GLY A 155 28.74 -14.28 -0.52
CA GLY A 155 29.55 -13.09 -0.27
C GLY A 155 29.53 -12.02 -1.36
N ASP A 156 28.92 -12.29 -2.53
CA ASP A 156 28.74 -11.27 -3.56
C ASP A 156 27.73 -10.20 -3.11
N TYR A 157 27.96 -8.96 -3.56
CA TYR A 157 27.00 -7.89 -3.30
C TYR A 157 25.69 -8.13 -4.07
N ALA A 158 24.58 -8.06 -3.34
CA ALA A 158 23.24 -8.13 -3.92
C ALA A 158 22.37 -6.98 -3.43
N MET A 159 21.53 -6.44 -4.31
CA MET A 159 20.63 -5.33 -4.01
C MET A 159 19.27 -5.53 -4.71
N VAL A 160 18.20 -5.23 -4.00
CA VAL A 160 16.85 -5.17 -4.58
C VAL A 160 16.46 -3.71 -4.79
N LEU A 161 16.09 -3.36 -6.04
CA LEU A 161 15.53 -2.06 -6.38
C LEU A 161 14.01 -2.15 -6.36
N GLY A 162 13.35 -1.23 -5.67
CA GLY A 162 11.88 -1.17 -5.62
C GLY A 162 11.35 -0.10 -4.70
N TYR A 163 10.04 -0.06 -4.59
CA TYR A 163 9.30 0.91 -3.77
C TYR A 163 8.56 0.16 -2.66
N PRO A 164 9.15 0.02 -1.46
CA PRO A 164 8.46 -0.62 -0.34
C PRO A 164 7.20 0.18 0.04
N GLY A 165 6.13 -0.53 0.37
CA GLY A 165 4.85 0.10 0.73
C GLY A 165 4.95 0.93 2.01
N SER A 166 5.60 0.39 3.03
CA SER A 166 5.89 1.09 4.29
C SER A 166 7.05 0.45 5.02
N THR A 167 7.73 1.26 5.83
CA THR A 167 8.75 0.79 6.75
C THR A 167 8.55 1.44 8.13
N ALA A 168 8.89 0.72 9.20
CA ALA A 168 8.73 1.18 10.58
C ALA A 168 10.04 1.04 11.37
N ARG A 169 11.14 1.55 10.82
CA ARG A 169 12.51 1.39 11.36
C ARG A 169 12.70 2.03 12.75
N TYR A 170 11.96 3.09 13.05
CA TYR A 170 12.11 3.88 14.28
C TYR A 170 11.02 3.57 15.31
N THR A 171 10.34 2.44 15.21
CA THR A 171 9.41 2.00 16.24
C THR A 171 10.19 1.66 17.50
N PRO A 172 9.84 2.23 18.67
CA PRO A 172 10.53 1.93 19.93
C PRO A 172 10.19 0.53 20.44
N SER A 173 11.00 0.05 21.41
CA SER A 173 10.87 -1.29 21.99
C SER A 173 9.46 -1.60 22.50
N PHE A 174 8.85 -0.65 23.21
CA PHE A 174 7.48 -0.76 23.72
C PHE A 174 6.41 -0.74 22.62
N GLY A 175 6.65 -0.06 21.50
CA GLY A 175 5.77 -0.11 20.33
C GLY A 175 5.85 -1.44 19.59
N ILE A 176 7.03 -2.05 19.51
CA ILE A 176 7.20 -3.41 18.98
C ILE A 176 6.52 -4.42 19.89
N SER A 177 6.72 -4.29 21.22
CA SER A 177 6.09 -5.15 22.21
C SER A 177 4.55 -5.07 22.14
N GLU A 178 3.98 -3.87 22.04
CA GLU A 178 2.53 -3.66 21.82
C GLU A 178 2.07 -4.40 20.55
N LYS A 179 2.79 -4.24 19.46
CA LYS A 179 2.43 -4.84 18.17
C LYS A 179 2.36 -6.37 18.22
N ILE A 180 3.37 -7.04 18.79
CA ILE A 180 3.43 -8.50 18.83
C ILE A 180 2.60 -9.13 19.94
N ASN A 181 2.19 -8.38 20.96
CA ASN A 181 1.42 -8.91 22.10
C ASN A 181 -0.05 -8.47 22.08
N ILE A 182 -0.42 -7.41 21.36
CA ILE A 182 -1.78 -6.86 21.36
C ILE A 182 -2.35 -6.81 19.93
N THR A 183 -1.76 -6.03 19.03
CA THR A 183 -2.39 -5.76 17.74
C THR A 183 -2.30 -6.94 16.78
N ASN A 184 -1.15 -7.58 16.64
CA ASN A 184 -1.01 -8.75 15.77
C ASN A 184 -1.85 -9.95 16.26
N PRO A 185 -1.87 -10.35 17.54
CA PRO A 185 -2.75 -11.41 18.01
C PRO A 185 -4.23 -11.16 17.73
N ALA A 186 -4.71 -9.94 17.93
CA ALA A 186 -6.08 -9.55 17.61
C ALA A 186 -6.38 -9.70 16.11
N MET A 187 -5.48 -9.22 15.24
CA MET A 187 -5.60 -9.33 13.79
C MET A 187 -5.55 -10.80 13.33
N ILE A 188 -4.62 -11.60 13.86
CA ILE A 188 -4.49 -13.03 13.55
C ILE A 188 -5.80 -13.75 13.84
N LYS A 189 -6.38 -13.53 15.01
CA LYS A 189 -7.63 -14.19 15.42
C LYS A 189 -8.79 -13.93 14.45
N VAL A 190 -8.99 -12.67 14.06
CA VAL A 190 -10.08 -12.31 13.13
C VAL A 190 -9.83 -12.90 11.74
N ARG A 191 -8.59 -12.77 11.24
CA ARG A 191 -8.25 -13.24 9.89
C ARG A 191 -8.24 -14.77 9.81
N ASP A 192 -7.86 -15.47 10.86
CA ASP A 192 -7.93 -16.93 10.94
C ASP A 192 -9.36 -17.43 10.73
N THR A 193 -10.30 -16.84 11.47
CA THR A 193 -11.74 -17.15 11.33
C THR A 193 -12.23 -16.88 9.90
N LYS A 194 -11.90 -15.70 9.33
CA LYS A 194 -12.32 -15.35 7.97
C LYS A 194 -11.72 -16.28 6.91
N LEU A 195 -10.44 -16.59 7.02
CA LEU A 195 -9.74 -17.47 6.08
C LEU A 195 -10.24 -18.89 6.12
N ALA A 196 -10.62 -19.40 7.29
CA ALA A 196 -11.24 -20.73 7.42
C ALA A 196 -12.55 -20.81 6.64
N ILE A 197 -13.45 -19.81 6.80
CA ILE A 197 -14.73 -19.74 6.08
C ILE A 197 -14.50 -19.61 4.57
N LEU A 198 -13.59 -18.74 4.15
CA LEU A 198 -13.28 -18.55 2.73
C LEU A 198 -12.70 -19.83 2.12
N ARG A 199 -11.78 -20.51 2.80
CA ARG A 199 -11.16 -21.75 2.32
C ARG A 199 -12.18 -22.86 2.16
N GLU A 200 -13.07 -23.02 3.12
CA GLU A 200 -14.18 -24.01 3.05
C GLU A 200 -15.05 -23.74 1.80
N ALA A 201 -15.49 -22.51 1.62
CA ALA A 201 -16.35 -22.14 0.51
C ALA A 201 -15.64 -22.26 -0.86
N MET A 202 -14.38 -21.84 -0.95
CA MET A 202 -13.57 -21.93 -2.17
C MET A 202 -13.26 -23.38 -2.57
N ASN A 203 -13.09 -24.28 -1.60
CA ASN A 203 -12.88 -25.70 -1.87
C ASN A 203 -14.17 -26.42 -2.31
N ALA A 204 -15.32 -25.90 -1.91
CA ALA A 204 -16.62 -26.50 -2.24
C ALA A 204 -17.16 -26.10 -3.63
N ASP A 205 -16.77 -24.92 -4.13
CA ASP A 205 -17.29 -24.37 -5.40
C ASP A 205 -16.20 -23.59 -6.15
N GLU A 206 -15.93 -24.01 -7.41
CA GLU A 206 -14.91 -23.39 -8.26
C GLU A 206 -15.27 -21.96 -8.66
N LYS A 207 -16.54 -21.62 -8.82
CA LYS A 207 -16.98 -20.25 -9.06
C LYS A 207 -16.62 -19.36 -7.87
N ILE A 208 -16.91 -19.81 -6.65
CA ILE A 208 -16.54 -19.10 -5.43
C ILE A 208 -15.02 -18.99 -5.32
N ASN A 209 -14.28 -20.03 -5.68
CA ASN A 209 -12.82 -20.00 -5.70
C ASN A 209 -12.29 -18.89 -6.59
N ILE A 210 -12.81 -18.75 -7.79
CA ILE A 210 -12.41 -17.67 -8.72
C ILE A 210 -12.78 -16.30 -8.17
N GLN A 211 -14.00 -16.13 -7.65
CA GLN A 211 -14.49 -14.86 -7.11
C GLN A 211 -13.71 -14.38 -5.88
N TYR A 212 -13.36 -15.31 -4.99
CA TYR A 212 -12.74 -14.96 -3.70
C TYR A 212 -11.22 -15.13 -3.65
N ALA A 213 -10.58 -15.69 -4.67
CA ALA A 213 -9.14 -15.95 -4.69
C ALA A 213 -8.31 -14.70 -4.30
N SER A 214 -8.57 -13.56 -4.92
CA SER A 214 -7.86 -12.32 -4.63
C SER A 214 -8.09 -11.82 -3.20
N LYS A 215 -9.33 -11.93 -2.69
CA LYS A 215 -9.69 -11.55 -1.32
C LYS A 215 -9.02 -12.48 -0.31
N TYR A 216 -8.99 -13.79 -0.60
CA TYR A 216 -8.31 -14.79 0.22
C TYR A 216 -6.81 -14.49 0.31
N PHE A 217 -6.12 -14.36 -0.82
CA PHE A 217 -4.68 -14.09 -0.84
C PHE A 217 -4.31 -12.79 -0.13
N MET A 218 -5.08 -11.72 -0.29
CA MET A 218 -4.84 -10.48 0.42
C MET A 218 -4.98 -10.64 1.94
N ASN A 219 -6.00 -11.35 2.40
CA ASN A 219 -6.19 -11.62 3.82
C ASN A 219 -5.08 -12.52 4.39
N SER A 220 -4.74 -13.61 3.67
CA SER A 220 -3.69 -14.56 4.05
C SER A 220 -2.32 -13.90 4.10
N ASN A 221 -2.00 -13.01 3.15
CA ASN A 221 -0.73 -12.31 3.13
C ASN A 221 -0.45 -11.55 4.43
N TYR A 222 -1.39 -10.75 4.90
CA TYR A 222 -1.23 -10.01 6.16
C TYR A 222 -1.35 -10.91 7.40
N TRP A 223 -2.13 -11.96 7.33
CA TRP A 223 -2.24 -12.95 8.40
C TRP A 223 -0.92 -13.68 8.64
N LYS A 224 -0.30 -14.20 7.57
CA LYS A 224 1.03 -14.84 7.64
C LYS A 224 2.12 -13.87 8.07
N TYR A 225 2.09 -12.63 7.55
CA TYR A 225 3.02 -11.58 7.97
C TYR A 225 2.93 -11.35 9.49
N ALA A 226 1.73 -11.22 10.04
CA ALA A 226 1.55 -10.97 11.47
C ALA A 226 2.03 -12.15 12.34
N ILE A 227 1.79 -13.40 11.91
CA ILE A 227 2.30 -14.60 12.57
C ILE A 227 3.82 -14.59 12.57
N GLY A 228 4.43 -14.42 11.39
CA GLY A 228 5.89 -14.39 11.26
C GLY A 228 6.52 -13.23 12.03
N GLU A 229 5.92 -12.05 12.02
CA GLU A 229 6.40 -10.90 12.79
C GLU A 229 6.39 -11.20 14.30
N CYS A 230 5.34 -11.84 14.83
CA CYS A 230 5.30 -12.27 16.23
C CYS A 230 6.38 -13.29 16.57
N GLU A 231 6.58 -14.27 15.69
CA GLU A 231 7.53 -15.37 15.89
C GLU A 231 8.99 -14.85 15.81
N TYR A 232 9.34 -14.18 14.72
CA TYR A 232 10.73 -13.77 14.47
C TYR A 232 11.15 -12.61 15.37
N THR A 233 10.26 -11.70 15.73
CA THR A 233 10.55 -10.63 16.70
C THR A 233 10.94 -11.22 18.06
N LYS A 234 10.27 -12.29 18.50
CA LYS A 234 10.62 -13.01 19.73
C LYS A 234 11.91 -13.82 19.58
N LYS A 235 12.03 -14.57 18.46
CA LYS A 235 13.19 -15.45 18.20
C LYS A 235 14.51 -14.68 18.16
N TYR A 236 14.52 -13.48 17.61
CA TYR A 236 15.71 -12.64 17.47
C TYR A 236 15.81 -11.53 18.54
N ASP A 237 14.98 -11.57 19.55
CA ASP A 237 14.94 -10.56 20.62
C ASP A 237 14.99 -9.11 20.11
N VAL A 238 14.16 -8.81 19.11
CA VAL A 238 14.13 -7.46 18.52
C VAL A 238 13.76 -6.39 19.55
N VAL A 239 12.96 -6.74 20.56
CA VAL A 239 12.61 -5.84 21.66
C VAL A 239 13.85 -5.48 22.47
N GLY A 240 14.69 -6.47 22.80
CA GLY A 240 15.95 -6.25 23.52
C GLY A 240 16.94 -5.42 22.70
N ILE A 241 17.08 -5.68 21.39
CA ILE A 241 17.90 -4.87 20.49
C ILE A 241 17.46 -3.40 20.50
N LYS A 242 16.15 -3.15 20.38
CA LYS A 242 15.61 -1.78 20.42
C LYS A 242 15.79 -1.10 21.75
N THR A 243 15.62 -1.83 22.86
CA THR A 243 15.90 -1.31 24.22
C THR A 243 17.36 -0.88 24.35
N ALA A 244 18.30 -1.64 23.81
CA ALA A 244 19.71 -1.26 23.81
C ALA A 244 20.00 -0.03 22.93
N GLU A 245 19.32 0.12 21.78
CA GLU A 245 19.39 1.33 20.95
C GLU A 245 18.85 2.57 21.68
N GLU A 246 17.73 2.42 22.39
CA GLU A 246 17.12 3.49 23.21
C GLU A 246 18.05 3.92 24.35
N ALA A 247 18.72 2.96 24.99
CA ALA A 247 19.71 3.28 26.04
C ALA A 247 20.90 4.08 25.46
N LYS A 248 21.41 3.73 24.28
CA LYS A 248 22.45 4.49 23.59
C LYS A 248 21.99 5.90 23.24
N LEU A 249 20.75 6.04 22.73
CA LEU A 249 20.15 7.34 22.43
C LEU A 249 20.01 8.19 23.70
N THR A 250 19.54 7.61 24.80
CA THR A 250 19.38 8.28 26.08
C THR A 250 20.76 8.75 26.62
N ALA A 251 21.78 7.92 26.55
CA ALA A 251 23.15 8.30 26.94
C ALA A 251 23.68 9.45 26.07
N TRP A 252 23.46 9.42 24.76
CA TRP A 252 23.85 10.51 23.86
C TRP A 252 23.09 11.82 24.16
N ILE A 253 21.79 11.75 24.47
CA ILE A 253 20.99 12.91 24.88
C ILE A 253 21.57 13.53 26.17
N ASN A 254 21.84 12.71 27.18
CA ASN A 254 22.29 13.16 28.48
C ASN A 254 23.74 13.70 28.52
N ALA A 255 24.54 13.36 27.52
CA ALA A 255 25.93 13.82 27.41
C ALA A 255 26.07 15.30 26.99
N ASP A 256 24.98 15.99 26.65
CA ASP A 256 25.00 17.39 26.24
C ASP A 256 23.81 18.15 26.82
N PRO A 257 24.02 19.28 27.54
CA PRO A 257 22.95 20.04 28.16
C PRO A 257 21.87 20.53 27.18
N THR A 258 22.26 20.92 25.97
CA THR A 258 21.33 21.42 24.96
C THR A 258 20.44 20.28 24.41
N ARG A 259 21.04 19.12 24.17
CA ARG A 259 20.29 17.93 23.78
C ARG A 259 19.36 17.45 24.89
N LYS A 260 19.87 17.45 26.15
CA LYS A 260 19.08 17.09 27.34
C LYS A 260 17.88 18.03 27.52
N ALA A 261 18.08 19.33 27.38
CA ALA A 261 17.00 20.31 27.48
C ALA A 261 15.92 20.08 26.38
N LYS A 262 16.32 19.66 25.17
CA LYS A 262 15.40 19.47 24.03
C LYS A 262 14.74 18.09 24.00
N TYR A 263 15.44 17.03 24.38
CA TYR A 263 15.03 15.65 24.15
C TYR A 263 15.03 14.79 25.44
N GLY A 264 15.32 15.35 26.59
CA GLY A 264 15.54 14.59 27.85
C GLY A 264 14.38 13.65 28.21
N ASN A 265 13.15 14.05 27.93
CA ASN A 265 11.95 13.29 28.25
C ASN A 265 11.41 12.45 27.08
N LEU A 266 12.07 12.46 25.92
CA LEU A 266 11.53 11.90 24.67
C LEU A 266 11.07 10.43 24.81
N ILE A 267 11.91 9.58 25.38
CA ILE A 267 11.61 8.14 25.51
C ILE A 267 10.45 7.90 26.48
N GLU A 268 10.43 8.62 27.61
CA GLU A 268 9.37 8.48 28.62
C GLU A 268 8.03 9.02 28.11
N GLU A 269 8.02 10.14 27.41
CA GLU A 269 6.81 10.69 26.78
C GLU A 269 6.25 9.75 25.73
N LEU A 270 7.11 9.17 24.87
CA LEU A 270 6.68 8.15 23.91
C LEU A 270 6.12 6.91 24.62
N ARG A 271 6.78 6.43 25.68
CA ARG A 271 6.32 5.29 26.47
C ARG A 271 4.94 5.56 27.08
N ALA A 272 4.73 6.74 27.64
CA ALA A 272 3.45 7.15 28.19
C ALA A 272 2.33 7.18 27.14
N CYS A 273 2.63 7.67 25.92
CA CYS A 273 1.67 7.65 24.80
C CYS A 273 1.26 6.22 24.41
N TYR A 274 2.22 5.30 24.32
CA TYR A 274 1.89 3.89 24.02
C TYR A 274 1.11 3.23 25.15
N ALA A 275 1.50 3.48 26.41
CA ALA A 275 0.77 2.95 27.56
C ALA A 275 -0.68 3.45 27.62
N PHE A 276 -0.90 4.74 27.30
CA PHE A 276 -2.23 5.32 27.22
C PHE A 276 -3.07 4.67 26.09
N ALA A 277 -2.47 4.39 24.92
CA ALA A 277 -3.17 3.83 23.78
C ALA A 277 -3.44 2.31 23.93
N ALA A 278 -2.60 1.57 24.63
CA ALA A 278 -2.60 0.12 24.70
C ALA A 278 -3.99 -0.51 25.02
N PRO A 279 -4.80 0.00 25.97
CA PRO A 279 -6.13 -0.56 26.27
C PRO A 279 -7.10 -0.51 25.09
N TYR A 280 -6.91 0.43 24.16
CA TYR A 280 -7.80 0.64 23.01
C TYR A 280 -7.31 -0.04 21.73
N MET A 281 -6.07 -0.49 21.69
CA MET A 281 -5.46 -1.00 20.46
C MET A 281 -6.14 -2.26 19.96
N ALA A 282 -6.39 -3.25 20.83
CA ALA A 282 -7.10 -4.47 20.45
C ALA A 282 -8.51 -4.19 19.91
N THR A 283 -9.26 -3.33 20.60
CA THR A 283 -10.60 -2.92 20.18
C THR A 283 -10.58 -2.24 18.82
N GLY A 284 -9.60 -1.37 18.58
CA GLY A 284 -9.40 -0.72 17.28
C GLY A 284 -9.11 -1.73 16.15
N ILE A 285 -8.33 -2.78 16.43
CA ILE A 285 -8.08 -3.86 15.49
C ILE A 285 -9.37 -4.67 15.22
N TYR A 286 -10.09 -5.10 16.26
CA TYR A 286 -11.36 -5.83 16.09
C TYR A 286 -12.37 -5.01 15.28
N HIS A 287 -12.55 -3.74 15.60
CA HIS A 287 -13.42 -2.86 14.83
C HIS A 287 -13.02 -2.81 13.35
N ARG A 288 -11.74 -2.61 13.07
CA ARG A 288 -11.24 -2.51 11.69
C ARG A 288 -11.34 -3.84 10.94
N GLU A 289 -10.90 -4.94 11.54
CA GLU A 289 -10.77 -6.23 10.85
C GLU A 289 -12.10 -7.01 10.80
N ALA A 290 -12.88 -6.99 11.87
CA ALA A 290 -14.13 -7.75 11.93
C ALA A 290 -15.33 -6.94 11.40
N ILE A 291 -15.43 -5.65 11.72
CA ILE A 291 -16.58 -4.84 11.31
C ILE A 291 -16.32 -4.17 9.96
N VAL A 292 -15.26 -3.34 9.85
CA VAL A 292 -15.03 -2.54 8.62
C VAL A 292 -14.59 -3.42 7.45
N ASN A 293 -13.70 -4.37 7.67
CA ASN A 293 -13.11 -5.27 6.65
C ASN A 293 -13.58 -6.73 6.79
N GLY A 294 -14.53 -7.01 7.66
CA GLY A 294 -15.07 -8.35 7.89
C GLY A 294 -15.84 -8.85 6.69
N ALA A 295 -17.15 -8.67 6.70
CA ALA A 295 -18.03 -8.98 5.59
C ALA A 295 -17.92 -7.93 4.47
N ASP A 296 -18.14 -8.37 3.24
CA ASP A 296 -18.11 -7.45 2.09
C ASP A 296 -19.24 -6.44 2.15
N LEU A 297 -20.44 -6.86 2.60
CA LEU A 297 -21.62 -6.01 2.70
C LEU A 297 -21.42 -4.85 3.69
N THR A 298 -20.74 -5.07 4.82
CA THR A 298 -20.43 -3.98 5.77
C THR A 298 -19.51 -2.93 5.15
N ARG A 299 -18.54 -3.38 4.38
CA ARG A 299 -17.63 -2.49 3.63
C ARG A 299 -18.33 -1.71 2.53
N LEU A 300 -19.30 -2.35 1.88
CA LEU A 300 -20.20 -1.68 0.92
C LEU A 300 -21.03 -0.59 1.60
N ALA A 301 -21.70 -0.91 2.70
CA ALA A 301 -22.54 0.04 3.45
C ALA A 301 -21.76 1.29 3.89
N MET A 302 -20.52 1.11 4.38
CA MET A 302 -19.65 2.24 4.73
C MET A 302 -19.29 3.13 3.53
N ARG A 303 -19.14 2.55 2.34
CA ARG A 303 -18.91 3.33 1.10
C ARG A 303 -20.16 4.10 0.69
N PHE A 304 -21.36 3.50 0.85
CA PHE A 304 -22.61 4.20 0.57
C PHE A 304 -22.79 5.44 1.43
N LYS A 305 -22.44 5.39 2.72
CA LYS A 305 -22.45 6.57 3.61
C LYS A 305 -21.60 7.73 3.06
N GLY A 306 -20.45 7.42 2.47
CA GLY A 306 -19.59 8.41 1.82
C GLY A 306 -20.22 9.01 0.53
N PHE A 307 -20.95 8.20 -0.23
CA PHE A 307 -21.70 8.65 -1.41
C PHE A 307 -22.88 9.56 -0.99
N GLU A 308 -23.67 9.14 0.00
CA GLU A 308 -24.80 9.92 0.54
C GLU A 308 -24.35 11.34 0.91
N SER A 309 -23.33 11.47 1.75
CA SER A 309 -22.77 12.79 2.12
C SER A 309 -22.30 13.63 0.92
N THR A 310 -21.80 12.97 -0.14
CA THR A 310 -21.37 13.67 -1.36
C THR A 310 -22.56 14.14 -2.19
N MET A 311 -23.60 13.35 -2.23
CA MET A 311 -24.84 13.66 -2.98
C MET A 311 -25.64 14.76 -2.31
N GLU A 312 -25.76 14.75 -0.98
CA GLU A 312 -26.37 15.82 -0.20
C GLU A 312 -25.68 17.17 -0.45
N LYS A 313 -24.34 17.19 -0.37
CA LYS A 313 -23.55 18.41 -0.61
C LYS A 313 -23.67 18.96 -2.03
N LYS A 314 -23.98 18.12 -3.02
CA LYS A 314 -24.10 18.51 -4.43
C LYS A 314 -25.53 18.66 -4.90
N GLY A 315 -26.53 18.47 -4.03
CA GLY A 315 -27.95 18.51 -4.39
C GLY A 315 -28.35 17.48 -5.46
N CYS A 316 -27.62 16.37 -5.53
CA CYS A 316 -27.86 15.33 -6.53
C CYS A 316 -28.81 14.26 -6.01
N CYS A 317 -29.89 13.99 -6.75
CA CYS A 317 -30.83 12.91 -6.47
C CYS A 317 -30.28 11.55 -6.95
N VAL A 318 -30.40 10.52 -6.12
CA VAL A 318 -29.94 9.13 -6.41
C VAL A 318 -30.55 8.54 -7.69
N LEU A 319 -31.63 9.11 -8.18
CA LEU A 319 -32.41 8.61 -9.32
C LEU A 319 -32.02 9.22 -10.66
N HIS A 320 -31.11 10.18 -10.72
CA HIS A 320 -30.71 10.80 -11.98
C HIS A 320 -29.78 9.87 -12.79
N LYS A 321 -30.32 9.32 -13.89
CA LYS A 321 -29.60 8.37 -14.76
C LYS A 321 -28.32 8.94 -15.38
N ASP A 322 -28.21 10.26 -15.52
CA ASP A 322 -27.11 10.92 -16.26
C ASP A 322 -26.10 11.64 -15.37
N CYS A 323 -26.32 11.70 -14.07
CA CYS A 323 -25.35 12.25 -13.12
C CYS A 323 -24.07 11.39 -13.07
N ALA A 324 -22.90 12.01 -13.17
CA ALA A 324 -21.60 11.32 -13.14
C ALA A 324 -21.41 10.51 -11.85
N GLN A 325 -21.91 11.02 -10.70
CA GLN A 325 -21.85 10.31 -9.43
C GLN A 325 -22.71 9.04 -9.44
N CYS A 326 -23.91 9.11 -10.02
CA CYS A 326 -24.79 7.95 -10.13
C CYS A 326 -24.26 6.89 -11.10
N LYS A 327 -23.59 7.32 -12.18
CA LYS A 327 -22.88 6.41 -13.10
C LYS A 327 -21.72 5.71 -12.38
N ASN A 328 -20.93 6.45 -11.61
CA ASN A 328 -19.82 5.91 -10.83
C ASN A 328 -20.32 4.94 -9.75
N LEU A 329 -21.43 5.24 -9.08
CA LEU A 329 -22.02 4.36 -8.07
C LEU A 329 -22.53 3.06 -8.69
N ARG A 330 -23.23 3.13 -9.82
CA ARG A 330 -23.70 1.93 -10.56
C ARG A 330 -22.52 1.06 -10.98
N HIS A 331 -21.55 1.67 -11.64
CA HIS A 331 -20.34 0.94 -12.05
C HIS A 331 -19.63 0.29 -10.86
N PHE A 332 -19.54 1.00 -9.74
CA PHE A 332 -18.98 0.43 -8.52
C PHE A 332 -19.80 -0.77 -8.01
N CYS A 333 -21.13 -0.69 -7.97
CA CYS A 333 -21.98 -1.80 -7.57
C CYS A 333 -21.85 -2.99 -8.53
N GLU A 334 -21.85 -2.74 -9.84
CA GLU A 334 -21.66 -3.80 -10.85
C GLU A 334 -20.33 -4.54 -10.67
N GLN A 335 -19.24 -3.83 -10.41
CA GLN A 335 -17.95 -4.47 -10.15
C GLN A 335 -17.93 -5.20 -8.81
N TYR A 336 -18.55 -4.62 -7.78
CA TYR A 336 -18.61 -5.21 -6.46
C TYR A 336 -19.33 -6.56 -6.45
N PHE A 337 -20.50 -6.65 -7.10
CA PHE A 337 -21.32 -7.86 -7.12
C PHE A 337 -20.78 -8.96 -8.06
N LYS A 338 -19.76 -8.68 -8.88
CA LYS A 338 -19.07 -9.73 -9.65
C LYS A 338 -18.34 -10.73 -8.75
N ASP A 339 -17.75 -10.23 -7.67
CA ASP A 339 -16.95 -11.00 -6.74
C ASP A 339 -17.63 -11.10 -5.36
N TYR A 340 -18.96 -11.26 -5.35
CA TYR A 340 -19.79 -11.35 -4.15
C TYR A 340 -20.63 -12.62 -4.16
N ASP A 341 -20.64 -13.32 -3.03
CA ASP A 341 -21.55 -14.42 -2.75
C ASP A 341 -22.23 -14.18 -1.40
N GLU A 342 -23.57 -14.19 -1.38
CA GLU A 342 -24.38 -13.87 -0.20
C GLU A 342 -24.18 -14.88 0.93
N GLN A 343 -24.06 -16.17 0.60
CA GLN A 343 -23.95 -17.23 1.62
C GLN A 343 -22.59 -17.16 2.32
N VAL A 344 -21.53 -16.94 1.53
CA VAL A 344 -20.17 -16.76 2.08
C VAL A 344 -20.11 -15.51 2.94
N ASP A 345 -20.64 -14.40 2.45
CA ASP A 345 -20.59 -13.12 3.17
C ASP A 345 -21.42 -13.15 4.47
N ARG A 346 -22.58 -13.83 4.46
CA ARG A 346 -23.42 -14.05 5.64
C ARG A 346 -22.70 -14.90 6.69
N LYS A 347 -22.01 -15.98 6.28
CA LYS A 347 -21.19 -16.80 7.21
C LYS A 347 -20.10 -15.95 7.86
N ILE A 348 -19.38 -15.11 7.07
CA ILE A 348 -18.36 -14.20 7.59
C ILE A 348 -18.99 -13.21 8.57
N PHE A 349 -20.08 -12.55 8.19
CA PHE A 349 -20.76 -11.57 9.05
C PHE A 349 -21.20 -12.17 10.39
N THR A 350 -21.73 -13.39 10.37
CA THR A 350 -22.20 -14.07 11.59
C THR A 350 -21.04 -14.48 12.51
N ALA A 351 -19.86 -14.77 11.94
CA ALA A 351 -18.69 -15.22 12.69
C ALA A 351 -17.84 -14.06 13.26
N MET A 352 -18.02 -12.83 12.75
CA MET A 352 -17.29 -11.61 13.17
C MET A 352 -17.99 -10.88 14.30
#